data_30ddb03937089beca35d3c04d9daaf35
#
_entry.id   30ddb03937089beca35d3c04d9daaf35
#
_cell.length_a   1.000
_cell.length_b   1.000
_cell.length_c   1.000
_cell.angle_alpha   90.00
_cell.angle_beta   90.00
_cell.angle_gamma   90.00
#
_symmetry.space_group_name_H-M   'P 1'
#
loop_
_entity.id
_entity.type
_entity.pdbx_description
1 polymer ?
#
loop_
_entity_poly.entity_id
_entity_poly.type
_entity_poly.pdbx_seq_one_letter_code
_entity_poly.pdbx_strand_id
1 'polypeptide(L)'
;MSGRRWLPITLVLGLLAGCGASRKLSEDTAKEKILELGLLDLKDKQIQVQRIIHSGEDQAVAEASFQMTFRLSKKKGKDWQVNAVRLGDRNWIDAQAFLMALDEVRARQTQQSLEQLQEGIRKYQAKRGVLPAVSDIVKLTDLLFPEYMAELIRYDAWSHEFKVNSVGGNTFQLSSAGPDGVPGNS
;
A
#
# COMPACT_ATOMS: atom_id res chain seq x y z
N MET A 1 80.86 -13.00 -21.17
CA MET A 1 80.28 -11.72 -20.57
C MET A 1 78.82 -11.66 -20.94
N SER A 2 77.95 -12.04 -19.98
CA SER A 2 76.53 -12.25 -20.20
C SER A 2 75.78 -11.09 -19.58
N GLY A 3 75.10 -10.26 -20.39
CA GLY A 3 74.30 -9.12 -19.99
C GLY A 3 72.83 -9.50 -19.83
N ARG A 4 72.37 -9.74 -18.64
CA ARG A 4 70.94 -9.94 -18.33
C ARG A 4 70.24 -8.61 -18.36
N ARG A 5 69.32 -8.37 -19.34
CA ARG A 5 68.37 -7.26 -19.41
C ARG A 5 67.19 -7.58 -18.53
N TRP A 6 66.95 -6.77 -17.54
CA TRP A 6 65.74 -6.77 -16.71
C TRP A 6 64.68 -5.89 -17.41
N LEU A 7 63.54 -6.50 -17.72
CA LEU A 7 62.30 -5.77 -18.15
C LEU A 7 61.48 -5.43 -16.92
N PRO A 8 61.02 -4.20 -16.78
CA PRO A 8 60.07 -3.88 -15.72
C PRO A 8 58.65 -4.32 -16.14
N ILE A 9 58.05 -5.16 -15.31
CA ILE A 9 56.63 -5.53 -15.41
C ILE A 9 55.82 -4.35 -14.85
N THR A 10 55.19 -3.62 -15.76
CA THR A 10 54.23 -2.57 -15.38
C THR A 10 52.90 -3.24 -15.08
N LEU A 11 52.56 -3.35 -13.79
CA LEU A 11 51.26 -3.82 -13.29
C LEU A 11 50.24 -2.73 -13.52
N VAL A 12 49.43 -2.82 -14.57
CA VAL A 12 48.27 -1.95 -14.77
C VAL A 12 47.13 -2.44 -13.88
N LEU A 13 46.94 -1.77 -12.74
CA LEU A 13 45.78 -1.98 -11.88
C LEU A 13 44.56 -1.28 -12.54
N GLY A 14 43.79 -2.07 -13.31
CA GLY A 14 42.52 -1.62 -13.83
C GLY A 14 41.52 -1.40 -12.69
N LEU A 15 41.28 -0.16 -12.27
CA LEU A 15 40.18 0.23 -11.44
C LEU A 15 38.87 0.05 -12.25
N LEU A 16 38.22 -1.08 -12.07
CA LEU A 16 36.82 -1.25 -12.47
C LEU A 16 35.99 -0.42 -11.50
N ALA A 17 35.83 0.89 -11.81
CA ALA A 17 34.76 1.70 -11.25
C ALA A 17 33.44 1.16 -11.80
N GLY A 18 32.86 0.19 -11.09
CA GLY A 18 31.48 -0.23 -11.28
C GLY A 18 30.58 0.95 -10.91
N CYS A 19 30.27 1.83 -11.85
CA CYS A 19 29.12 2.72 -11.75
C CYS A 19 27.89 1.82 -11.68
N GLY A 20 27.43 1.53 -10.48
CA GLY A 20 26.08 1.00 -10.22
C GLY A 20 25.08 2.11 -10.57
N ALA A 21 24.84 2.32 -11.87
CA ALA A 21 23.68 3.10 -12.29
C ALA A 21 22.45 2.39 -11.71
N SER A 22 21.78 3.02 -10.76
CA SER A 22 20.49 2.58 -10.24
C SER A 22 19.57 2.36 -11.45
N ARG A 23 19.37 1.10 -11.84
CA ARG A 23 18.49 0.76 -12.95
C ARG A 23 17.07 1.06 -12.51
N LYS A 24 16.44 2.03 -13.14
CA LYS A 24 15.01 2.27 -12.97
C LYS A 24 14.23 0.98 -13.20
N LEU A 25 13.23 0.73 -12.38
CA LEU A 25 12.35 -0.42 -12.51
C LEU A 25 11.69 -0.42 -13.90
N SER A 26 11.81 -1.51 -14.66
CA SER A 26 11.12 -1.70 -15.94
C SER A 26 9.78 -2.41 -15.74
N GLU A 27 8.87 -2.31 -16.73
CA GLU A 27 7.58 -3.02 -16.69
C GLU A 27 7.78 -4.54 -16.60
N ASP A 28 8.71 -5.10 -17.35
CA ASP A 28 9.00 -6.54 -17.30
C ASP A 28 9.53 -6.97 -15.93
N THR A 29 10.44 -6.20 -15.34
CA THR A 29 10.95 -6.48 -13.99
C THR A 29 9.84 -6.33 -12.94
N ALA A 30 8.99 -5.31 -13.04
CA ALA A 30 7.86 -5.13 -12.15
C ALA A 30 6.89 -6.32 -12.26
N LYS A 31 6.58 -6.76 -13.47
CA LYS A 31 5.74 -7.92 -13.75
C LYS A 31 6.31 -9.19 -13.15
N GLU A 32 7.61 -9.45 -13.36
CA GLU A 32 8.32 -10.59 -12.78
C GLU A 32 8.20 -10.59 -11.25
N LYS A 33 8.47 -9.46 -10.61
CA LYS A 33 8.37 -9.31 -9.14
C LYS A 33 6.95 -9.51 -8.61
N ILE A 34 5.93 -9.04 -9.33
CA ILE A 34 4.53 -9.28 -8.96
C ILE A 34 4.17 -10.77 -9.07
N LEU A 35 4.66 -11.46 -10.11
CA LEU A 35 4.45 -12.90 -10.27
C LEU A 35 5.18 -13.71 -9.19
N GLU A 36 6.40 -13.31 -8.79
CA GLU A 36 7.16 -13.93 -7.70
C GLU A 36 6.44 -13.89 -6.34
N LEU A 37 5.54 -12.94 -6.10
CA LEU A 37 4.75 -12.91 -4.87
C LEU A 37 3.91 -14.19 -4.68
N GLY A 38 3.64 -14.94 -5.75
CA GLY A 38 2.89 -16.20 -5.70
C GLY A 38 1.45 -16.08 -5.20
N LEU A 39 1.02 -14.87 -4.85
CA LEU A 39 -0.28 -14.60 -4.24
C LEU A 39 -1.46 -14.96 -5.16
N LEU A 40 -1.26 -14.85 -6.47
CA LEU A 40 -2.35 -14.91 -7.44
C LEU A 40 -2.25 -16.06 -8.43
N ASP A 41 -1.15 -16.84 -8.41
CA ASP A 41 -0.90 -17.92 -9.38
C ASP A 41 -1.19 -17.52 -10.84
N LEU A 42 -0.91 -16.25 -11.12
CA LEU A 42 -1.13 -15.67 -12.42
C LEU A 42 -0.05 -16.14 -13.38
N LYS A 43 -0.46 -16.49 -14.58
CA LYS A 43 0.48 -16.68 -15.68
C LYS A 43 0.85 -15.33 -16.28
N ASP A 44 1.99 -15.30 -16.95
CA ASP A 44 2.54 -14.10 -17.61
C ASP A 44 1.50 -13.32 -18.46
N LYS A 45 0.63 -14.06 -19.18
CA LYS A 45 -0.42 -13.47 -20.03
C LYS A 45 -1.63 -12.88 -19.28
N GLN A 46 -1.75 -13.16 -17.98
CA GLN A 46 -2.89 -12.76 -17.16
C GLN A 46 -2.64 -11.49 -16.35
N ILE A 47 -1.41 -10.96 -16.42
CA ILE A 47 -1.01 -9.70 -15.81
C ILE A 47 -0.42 -8.77 -16.84
N GLN A 48 -0.80 -7.50 -16.78
CA GLN A 48 -0.26 -6.43 -17.60
C GLN A 48 0.10 -5.25 -16.71
N VAL A 49 1.37 -4.89 -16.68
CA VAL A 49 1.83 -3.64 -16.08
C VAL A 49 1.48 -2.51 -17.03
N GLN A 50 0.79 -1.51 -16.51
CA GLN A 50 0.27 -0.40 -17.30
C GLN A 50 1.17 0.83 -17.20
N ARG A 51 1.72 1.06 -16.02
CA ARG A 51 2.53 2.22 -15.74
C ARG A 51 3.43 1.99 -14.54
N ILE A 52 4.63 2.60 -14.59
CA ILE A 52 5.53 2.69 -13.45
C ILE A 52 5.74 4.15 -13.08
N ILE A 53 5.53 4.48 -11.83
CA ILE A 53 5.74 5.80 -11.24
C ILE A 53 6.91 5.66 -10.26
N HIS A 54 8.02 6.32 -10.57
CA HIS A 54 9.18 6.34 -9.68
C HIS A 54 9.01 7.42 -8.62
N SER A 55 9.24 7.04 -7.36
CA SER A 55 9.20 7.92 -6.19
C SER A 55 10.56 7.91 -5.52
N GLY A 56 11.51 8.66 -6.08
CA GLY A 56 12.92 8.65 -5.65
C GLY A 56 13.78 7.62 -6.39
N GLU A 57 14.93 7.28 -5.79
CA GLU A 57 15.89 6.35 -6.38
C GLU A 57 15.54 4.88 -6.09
N ASP A 58 14.94 4.61 -4.94
CA ASP A 58 14.74 3.27 -4.38
C ASP A 58 13.27 2.83 -4.34
N GLN A 59 12.33 3.68 -4.73
CA GLN A 59 10.91 3.41 -4.65
C GLN A 59 10.22 3.62 -5.98
N ALA A 60 9.30 2.71 -6.30
CA ALA A 60 8.44 2.82 -7.46
C ALA A 60 7.07 2.20 -7.18
N VAL A 61 6.04 2.76 -7.80
CA VAL A 61 4.69 2.19 -7.84
C VAL A 61 4.45 1.64 -9.23
N ALA A 62 4.10 0.36 -9.34
CA ALA A 62 3.67 -0.25 -10.58
C ALA A 62 2.15 -0.40 -10.58
N GLU A 63 1.48 0.23 -11.53
CA GLU A 63 0.07 -0.01 -11.79
C GLU A 63 -0.08 -1.20 -12.72
N ALA A 64 -0.81 -2.22 -12.29
CA ALA A 64 -1.02 -3.44 -13.06
C ALA A 64 -2.49 -3.85 -13.09
N SER A 65 -2.92 -4.41 -14.20
CA SER A 65 -4.21 -5.09 -14.34
C SER A 65 -4.00 -6.61 -14.40
N PHE A 66 -4.95 -7.37 -13.87
CA PHE A 66 -4.94 -8.81 -13.95
C PHE A 66 -6.36 -9.37 -14.19
N GLN A 67 -6.41 -10.54 -14.81
CA GLN A 67 -7.68 -11.14 -15.19
C GLN A 67 -8.33 -11.89 -14.02
N MET A 68 -9.56 -11.54 -13.72
CA MET A 68 -10.44 -12.26 -12.81
C MET A 68 -11.59 -12.91 -13.57
N THR A 69 -12.05 -14.07 -13.12
CA THR A 69 -13.22 -14.76 -13.65
C THR A 69 -14.27 -14.88 -12.55
N PHE A 70 -15.52 -14.62 -12.88
CA PHE A 70 -16.65 -14.71 -11.96
C PHE A 70 -17.60 -15.81 -12.39
N ARG A 71 -18.07 -16.61 -11.43
CA ARG A 71 -19.15 -17.56 -11.63
C ARG A 71 -20.44 -16.95 -11.12
N LEU A 72 -21.43 -16.89 -11.99
CA LEU A 72 -22.74 -16.36 -11.68
C LEU A 72 -23.77 -17.48 -11.75
N SER A 73 -24.78 -17.43 -10.88
CA SER A 73 -25.96 -18.26 -10.97
C SER A 73 -27.23 -17.46 -10.72
N LYS A 74 -28.34 -17.97 -11.24
CA LYS A 74 -29.66 -17.38 -11.07
C LYS A 74 -30.58 -18.45 -10.48
N LYS A 75 -31.18 -18.19 -9.31
CA LYS A 75 -32.26 -18.98 -8.76
C LYS A 75 -33.57 -18.55 -9.40
N LYS A 76 -34.50 -19.51 -9.64
CA LYS A 76 -35.82 -19.23 -10.24
C LYS A 76 -36.52 -18.08 -9.52
N GLY A 77 -36.90 -17.03 -10.27
CA GLY A 77 -37.57 -15.84 -9.70
C GLY A 77 -36.65 -14.82 -9.00
N LYS A 78 -35.32 -14.98 -9.07
CA LYS A 78 -34.36 -14.04 -8.50
C LYS A 78 -33.39 -13.54 -9.55
N ASP A 79 -32.65 -12.48 -9.21
CA ASP A 79 -31.59 -11.91 -10.05
C ASP A 79 -30.34 -12.79 -10.10
N TRP A 80 -29.45 -12.49 -11.05
CA TRP A 80 -28.13 -13.08 -11.14
C TRP A 80 -27.30 -12.70 -9.92
N GLN A 81 -26.61 -13.69 -9.36
CA GLN A 81 -25.73 -13.52 -8.20
C GLN A 81 -24.34 -14.07 -8.51
N VAL A 82 -23.30 -13.36 -8.10
CA VAL A 82 -21.93 -13.88 -8.13
C VAL A 82 -21.76 -14.86 -6.97
N ASN A 83 -21.38 -16.08 -7.28
CA ASN A 83 -21.20 -17.15 -6.27
C ASN A 83 -19.74 -17.45 -6.00
N ALA A 84 -18.87 -17.25 -7.01
CA ALA A 84 -17.46 -17.51 -6.85
C ALA A 84 -16.61 -16.61 -7.74
N VAL A 85 -15.39 -16.39 -7.33
CA VAL A 85 -14.35 -15.69 -8.07
C VAL A 85 -13.17 -16.63 -8.30
N ARG A 86 -12.42 -16.40 -9.37
CA ARG A 86 -11.20 -17.13 -9.66
C ARG A 86 -10.13 -16.16 -10.15
N LEU A 87 -8.98 -16.21 -9.53
CA LEU A 87 -7.77 -15.51 -9.94
C LEU A 87 -6.92 -16.48 -10.75
N GLY A 88 -6.56 -16.09 -11.96
CA GLY A 88 -5.81 -16.98 -12.84
C GLY A 88 -6.54 -18.29 -13.17
N ASP A 89 -5.82 -19.42 -13.15
CA ASP A 89 -6.33 -20.75 -13.52
C ASP A 89 -6.60 -21.66 -12.32
N ARG A 90 -6.54 -21.12 -11.09
CA ARG A 90 -6.71 -21.90 -9.86
C ARG A 90 -8.14 -22.21 -9.50
N ASN A 91 -8.30 -22.71 -8.28
CA ASN A 91 -9.61 -23.10 -7.74
C ASN A 91 -10.53 -21.89 -7.57
N TRP A 92 -11.81 -22.13 -7.68
CA TRP A 92 -12.83 -21.16 -7.37
C TRP A 92 -12.84 -20.87 -5.88
N ILE A 93 -12.87 -19.60 -5.55
CA ILE A 93 -13.04 -19.09 -4.18
C ILE A 93 -14.50 -18.65 -4.08
N ASP A 94 -15.17 -19.02 -2.98
CA ASP A 94 -16.51 -18.51 -2.69
C ASP A 94 -16.50 -16.98 -2.67
N ALA A 95 -17.50 -16.35 -3.31
CA ALA A 95 -17.54 -14.89 -3.45
C ALA A 95 -17.64 -14.18 -2.10
N GLN A 96 -18.40 -14.75 -1.14
CA GLN A 96 -18.53 -14.19 0.19
C GLN A 96 -17.24 -14.30 0.97
N ALA A 97 -16.56 -15.46 0.90
CA ALA A 97 -15.26 -15.64 1.53
C ALA A 97 -14.21 -14.68 0.97
N PHE A 98 -14.23 -14.42 -0.34
CA PHE A 98 -13.34 -13.43 -0.96
C PHE A 98 -13.61 -12.01 -0.46
N LEU A 99 -14.88 -11.60 -0.36
CA LEU A 99 -15.25 -10.28 0.16
C LEU A 99 -14.85 -10.13 1.64
N MET A 100 -15.09 -11.16 2.46
CA MET A 100 -14.67 -11.13 3.87
C MET A 100 -13.16 -10.98 4.03
N ALA A 101 -12.36 -11.65 3.20
CA ALA A 101 -10.90 -11.48 3.22
C ALA A 101 -10.46 -10.06 2.84
N LEU A 102 -11.13 -9.43 1.86
CA LEU A 102 -10.87 -8.02 1.51
C LEU A 102 -11.24 -7.08 2.65
N ASP A 103 -12.37 -7.32 3.30
CA ASP A 103 -12.81 -6.48 4.42
C ASP A 103 -11.87 -6.62 5.64
N GLU A 104 -11.31 -7.80 5.88
CA GLU A 104 -10.28 -7.99 6.90
C GLU A 104 -9.00 -7.20 6.61
N VAL A 105 -8.56 -7.15 5.34
CA VAL A 105 -7.42 -6.31 4.92
C VAL A 105 -7.73 -4.84 5.15
N ARG A 106 -8.91 -4.37 4.74
CA ARG A 106 -9.36 -2.98 4.93
C ARG A 106 -9.46 -2.60 6.40
N ALA A 107 -9.97 -3.50 7.24
CA ALA A 107 -10.04 -3.27 8.69
C ALA A 107 -8.65 -3.06 9.29
N ARG A 108 -7.67 -3.88 8.91
CA ARG A 108 -6.27 -3.72 9.35
C ARG A 108 -5.67 -2.40 8.86
N GLN A 109 -5.88 -2.01 7.61
CA GLN A 109 -5.41 -0.74 7.08
C GLN A 109 -6.03 0.45 7.82
N THR A 110 -7.34 0.39 8.08
CA THR A 110 -8.07 1.42 8.84
C THR A 110 -7.52 1.54 10.25
N GLN A 111 -7.26 0.42 10.92
CA GLN A 111 -6.66 0.40 12.26
C GLN A 111 -5.27 1.07 12.26
N GLN A 112 -4.42 0.75 11.29
CA GLN A 112 -3.11 1.39 11.13
C GLN A 112 -3.23 2.90 10.92
N SER A 113 -4.19 3.34 10.10
CA SER A 113 -4.47 4.76 9.88
C SER A 113 -4.90 5.47 11.17
N LEU A 114 -5.77 4.85 11.96
CA LEU A 114 -6.18 5.38 13.26
C LEU A 114 -5.01 5.48 14.24
N GLU A 115 -4.11 4.49 14.27
CA GLU A 115 -2.91 4.51 15.11
C GLU A 115 -1.95 5.64 14.71
N GLN A 116 -1.77 5.88 13.42
CA GLN A 116 -0.95 7.00 12.92
C GLN A 116 -1.55 8.35 13.29
N LEU A 117 -2.87 8.52 13.16
CA LEU A 117 -3.58 9.72 13.60
C LEU A 117 -3.44 9.95 15.12
N GLN A 118 -3.61 8.91 15.92
CA GLN A 118 -3.44 8.97 17.38
C GLN A 118 -2.01 9.35 17.77
N GLU A 119 -1.02 8.80 17.08
CA GLU A 119 0.39 9.14 17.32
C GLU A 119 0.67 10.60 16.97
N GLY A 120 0.13 11.11 15.86
CA GLY A 120 0.22 12.52 15.48
C GLY A 120 -0.38 13.43 16.55
N ILE A 121 -1.56 13.09 17.09
CA ILE A 121 -2.22 13.82 18.18
C ILE A 121 -1.37 13.80 19.45
N ARG A 122 -0.78 12.64 19.81
CA ARG A 122 0.12 12.54 20.98
C ARG A 122 1.34 13.44 20.84
N LYS A 123 1.98 13.46 19.67
CA LYS A 123 3.12 14.35 19.38
C LYS A 123 2.73 15.82 19.46
N TYR A 124 1.56 16.18 18.93
CA TYR A 124 1.02 17.53 19.04
C TYR A 124 0.82 17.91 20.52
N GLN A 125 0.14 17.07 21.29
CA GLN A 125 -0.13 17.31 22.71
C GLN A 125 1.17 17.43 23.52
N ALA A 126 2.15 16.56 23.28
CA ALA A 126 3.44 16.61 23.96
C ALA A 126 4.17 17.94 23.70
N LYS A 127 4.06 18.51 22.51
CA LYS A 127 4.71 19.76 22.13
C LYS A 127 3.91 21.01 22.54
N ARG A 128 2.59 20.97 22.45
CA ARG A 128 1.70 22.12 22.69
C ARG A 128 1.09 22.16 24.10
N GLY A 129 1.16 21.06 24.85
CA GLY A 129 0.57 20.92 26.16
C GLY A 129 -0.95 20.75 26.20
N VAL A 130 -1.62 20.78 25.02
CA VAL A 130 -3.06 20.68 24.88
C VAL A 130 -3.44 19.76 23.73
N LEU A 131 -4.63 19.17 23.76
CA LEU A 131 -5.19 18.42 22.64
C LEU A 131 -5.61 19.36 21.50
N PRO A 132 -5.65 18.87 20.25
CA PRO A 132 -6.19 19.65 19.12
C PRO A 132 -7.63 20.07 19.36
N ALA A 133 -7.93 21.37 19.25
CA ALA A 133 -9.28 21.91 19.39
C ALA A 133 -10.00 21.94 18.03
N VAL A 134 -10.21 20.77 17.42
CA VAL A 134 -10.83 20.61 16.09
C VAL A 134 -11.93 19.55 16.14
N SER A 135 -12.94 19.68 15.30
CA SER A 135 -14.13 18.83 15.26
C SER A 135 -14.29 18.07 13.93
N ASP A 136 -13.36 18.22 13.01
CA ASP A 136 -13.39 17.50 11.73
C ASP A 136 -11.99 16.99 11.34
N ILE A 137 -11.98 15.96 10.52
CA ILE A 137 -10.75 15.26 10.14
C ILE A 137 -9.86 16.12 9.23
N VAL A 138 -10.42 16.99 8.41
CA VAL A 138 -9.64 17.83 7.49
C VAL A 138 -8.80 18.81 8.30
N LYS A 139 -9.44 19.57 9.21
CA LYS A 139 -8.73 20.49 10.11
C LYS A 139 -7.72 19.80 11.00
N LEU A 140 -8.06 18.58 11.49
CA LEU A 140 -7.14 17.78 12.29
C LEU A 140 -5.88 17.46 11.50
N THR A 141 -6.04 16.88 10.30
CA THR A 141 -4.89 16.45 9.50
C THR A 141 -4.08 17.62 8.97
N ASP A 142 -4.72 18.76 8.62
CA ASP A 142 -4.01 19.99 8.23
C ASP A 142 -3.19 20.57 9.39
N LEU A 143 -3.68 20.43 10.62
CA LEU A 143 -2.96 20.85 11.83
C LEU A 143 -1.76 19.93 12.14
N LEU A 144 -1.90 18.63 11.88
CA LEU A 144 -0.87 17.63 12.19
C LEU A 144 0.20 17.52 11.10
N PHE A 145 -0.16 17.75 9.84
CA PHE A 145 0.77 17.65 8.70
C PHE A 145 1.53 18.96 8.45
N PRO A 146 2.81 18.94 8.08
CA PRO A 146 3.72 17.77 8.08
C PRO A 146 4.47 17.55 9.40
N GLU A 147 4.24 18.41 10.40
CA GLU A 147 5.08 18.50 11.60
C GLU A 147 4.96 17.28 12.53
N TYR A 148 3.77 16.70 12.63
CA TYR A 148 3.45 15.59 13.54
C TYR A 148 3.10 14.30 12.80
N MET A 149 2.80 14.40 11.52
CA MET A 149 2.47 13.29 10.62
C MET A 149 3.16 13.47 9.27
N ALA A 150 3.62 12.37 8.66
CA ALA A 150 4.24 12.39 7.32
C ALA A 150 3.22 12.38 6.17
N GLU A 151 1.98 11.96 6.43
CA GLU A 151 0.94 11.76 5.43
C GLU A 151 -0.40 12.40 5.86
N LEU A 152 -1.21 12.83 4.88
CA LEU A 152 -2.56 13.32 5.11
C LEU A 152 -3.56 12.16 5.10
N ILE A 153 -3.98 11.70 6.27
CA ILE A 153 -4.88 10.56 6.44
C ILE A 153 -6.28 11.07 6.79
N ARG A 154 -7.21 11.04 5.84
CA ARG A 154 -8.57 11.56 5.99
C ARG A 154 -9.67 10.51 5.87
N TYR A 155 -9.39 9.42 5.15
CA TYR A 155 -10.36 8.39 4.80
C TYR A 155 -9.92 7.03 5.35
N ASP A 156 -10.89 6.22 5.72
CA ASP A 156 -10.68 4.81 6.03
C ASP A 156 -10.51 3.98 4.75
N ALA A 157 -10.25 2.69 4.88
CA ALA A 157 -10.03 1.81 3.74
C ALA A 157 -11.31 1.49 2.94
N TRP A 158 -12.48 1.93 3.38
CA TRP A 158 -13.74 1.88 2.62
C TRP A 158 -14.08 3.23 1.97
N SER A 159 -13.16 4.21 2.04
CA SER A 159 -13.31 5.57 1.50
C SER A 159 -14.32 6.44 2.26
N HIS A 160 -14.60 6.14 3.53
CA HIS A 160 -15.37 6.98 4.41
C HIS A 160 -14.44 7.91 5.20
N GLU A 161 -14.85 9.17 5.39
CA GLU A 161 -14.08 10.09 6.23
C GLU A 161 -14.09 9.64 7.68
N PHE A 162 -12.91 9.69 8.32
CA PHE A 162 -12.79 9.47 9.76
C PHE A 162 -13.62 10.52 10.52
N LYS A 163 -14.31 10.10 11.57
CA LYS A 163 -15.06 10.99 12.45
C LYS A 163 -14.19 11.41 13.62
N VAL A 164 -14.26 12.70 13.91
CA VAL A 164 -13.55 13.33 15.01
C VAL A 164 -14.58 13.83 16.02
N ASN A 165 -14.52 13.29 17.22
CA ASN A 165 -15.35 13.75 18.32
C ASN A 165 -14.45 14.27 19.46
N SER A 166 -14.60 15.55 19.80
CA SER A 166 -13.95 16.14 20.97
C SER A 166 -14.96 16.18 22.09
N VAL A 167 -14.76 15.39 23.13
CA VAL A 167 -15.69 15.31 24.25
C VAL A 167 -15.09 16.06 25.44
N GLY A 168 -15.68 17.21 25.79
CA GLY A 168 -15.39 17.90 27.05
C GLY A 168 -13.97 18.45 27.23
N GLY A 169 -13.25 18.75 26.15
CA GLY A 169 -11.94 19.42 26.19
C GLY A 169 -10.74 18.55 26.57
N ASN A 170 -10.95 17.36 27.13
CA ASN A 170 -9.87 16.45 27.58
C ASN A 170 -9.91 15.08 26.90
N THR A 171 -10.90 14.80 26.08
CA THR A 171 -11.04 13.51 25.42
C THR A 171 -11.18 13.72 23.91
N PHE A 172 -10.37 13.00 23.16
CA PHE A 172 -10.36 13.02 21.71
C PHE A 172 -10.66 11.61 21.19
N GLN A 173 -11.73 11.46 20.43
CA GLN A 173 -12.15 10.19 19.88
C GLN A 173 -12.11 10.23 18.36
N LEU A 174 -11.46 9.23 17.77
CA LEU A 174 -11.45 8.98 16.34
C LEU A 174 -12.21 7.69 16.06
N SER A 175 -13.04 7.70 15.03
CA SER A 175 -13.74 6.48 14.58
C SER A 175 -13.82 6.41 13.05
N SER A 176 -13.85 5.18 12.53
CA SER A 176 -14.21 4.85 11.16
C SER A 176 -15.69 4.50 11.10
N ALA A 177 -16.28 4.67 9.92
CA ALA A 177 -17.64 4.20 9.66
C ALA A 177 -17.68 2.72 9.20
N GLY A 178 -16.53 2.10 8.95
CA GLY A 178 -16.45 0.69 8.55
C GLY A 178 -17.09 0.39 7.20
N PRO A 179 -17.36 -0.90 6.92
CA PRO A 179 -17.84 -1.35 5.62
C PRO A 179 -19.26 -0.88 5.28
N ASP A 180 -20.11 -0.60 6.28
CA ASP A 180 -21.50 -0.18 6.08
C ASP A 180 -21.68 1.36 6.04
N GLY A 181 -20.61 2.11 6.30
CA GLY A 181 -20.62 3.56 6.30
C GLY A 181 -21.33 4.18 7.52
N VAL A 182 -21.68 3.37 8.55
CA VAL A 182 -22.41 3.81 9.74
C VAL A 182 -21.49 3.83 10.96
N PRO A 183 -21.16 5.01 11.50
CA PRO A 183 -20.27 5.08 12.65
C PRO A 183 -20.87 4.38 13.88
N GLY A 184 -20.07 3.53 14.53
CA GLY A 184 -20.43 2.91 15.81
C GLY A 184 -21.07 1.52 15.73
N ASN A 185 -21.07 0.88 14.56
CA ASN A 185 -21.62 -0.47 14.35
C ASN A 185 -20.55 -1.58 14.34
N SER A 186 -19.32 -1.30 14.74
CA SER A 186 -18.20 -2.26 14.81
C SER A 186 -18.14 -2.97 16.14
#